data_91dcaa7c415826b4cb1fd497f001d5a1
#
_entry.id   91dcaa7c415826b4cb1fd497f001d5a1
#
_cell.length_a   1.000
_cell.length_b   1.000
_cell.length_c   1.000
_cell.angle_alpha   90.00
_cell.angle_beta   90.00
_cell.angle_gamma   90.00
#
_symmetry.space_group_name_H-M   'P 1'
#
loop_
_entity.id
_entity.type
_entity.pdbx_description
1 polymer ?
#
loop_
_entity_poly.entity_id
_entity_poly.type
_entity_poly.pdbx_seq_one_letter_code
_entity_poly.pdbx_strand_id
1 'polypeptide(L)'
;GWLATDWMEDIMLRTGEGTATYDKWVSHDIPFNDPVVKNAATFLSQIMHTEGYVVGGTDAIVSTYFGNAQDPMFEKDANGNPGCFMHRQASFITSFWPEAAQAGAGSETTVFPFPAMDDGLPKAALGAGDMFGVFNDRDATKAVVEYMLSDNFFEAAAQRPDNSRIYGHVDFDTSLYSKDITRVLADTITGALAENAFRFDASDLMPPEVGAGSFWKEMMNLAVEGPGYIDTALDNIEKSWP
;
A
#
# COMPACT_ATOMS: atom_id res chain seq x y z
N GLY A 1 -1.71 -4.70 -11.60
CA GLY A 1 -0.31 -4.97 -11.21
C GLY A 1 0.06 -4.29 -9.89
N TRP A 2 -0.37 -3.04 -9.70
CA TRP A 2 0.02 -2.20 -8.55
C TRP A 2 -0.20 -2.86 -7.16
N LEU A 3 -1.24 -3.67 -6.98
CA LEU A 3 -1.47 -4.38 -5.71
C LEU A 3 -0.32 -5.34 -5.35
N ALA A 4 0.21 -6.02 -6.36
CA ALA A 4 1.30 -6.98 -6.14
C ALA A 4 2.64 -6.27 -5.91
N THR A 5 2.88 -5.11 -6.56
CA THR A 5 4.06 -4.29 -6.29
C THR A 5 4.01 -3.67 -4.91
N ASP A 6 2.86 -3.18 -4.45
CA ASP A 6 2.68 -2.67 -3.09
C ASP A 6 3.03 -3.71 -2.00
N TRP A 7 2.68 -4.99 -2.22
CA TRP A 7 3.09 -6.07 -1.33
C TRP A 7 4.61 -6.25 -1.33
N MET A 8 5.22 -6.25 -2.52
CA MET A 8 6.68 -6.36 -2.68
C MET A 8 7.40 -5.20 -1.98
N GLU A 9 6.88 -4.01 -2.11
CA GLU A 9 7.41 -2.78 -1.53
C GLU A 9 7.36 -2.77 0.00
N ASP A 10 6.22 -3.20 0.58
CA ASP A 10 6.11 -3.37 2.04
C ASP A 10 7.11 -4.40 2.57
N ILE A 11 7.34 -5.49 1.83
CA ILE A 11 8.33 -6.51 2.20
C ILE A 11 9.75 -5.94 2.07
N MET A 12 10.04 -5.21 0.99
CA MET A 12 11.35 -4.57 0.78
C MET A 12 11.72 -3.59 1.90
N LEU A 13 10.74 -2.82 2.41
CA LEU A 13 10.94 -1.93 3.57
C LEU A 13 11.33 -2.67 4.86
N ARG A 14 11.17 -3.99 4.89
CA ARG A 14 11.43 -4.86 6.04
C ARG A 14 12.49 -5.92 5.78
N THR A 15 13.27 -5.72 4.70
CA THR A 15 14.30 -6.64 4.23
C THR A 15 15.66 -5.95 4.23
N GLY A 16 16.74 -6.68 4.52
CA GLY A 16 18.10 -6.14 4.55
C GLY A 16 18.26 -5.05 5.63
N GLU A 17 18.64 -3.84 5.22
CA GLU A 17 18.79 -2.67 6.10
C GLU A 17 17.52 -1.80 6.14
N GLY A 18 16.36 -2.36 5.77
CA GLY A 18 15.08 -1.67 5.79
C GLY A 18 15.01 -0.52 4.79
N THR A 19 14.72 0.71 5.27
CA THR A 19 14.58 1.89 4.42
C THR A 19 15.83 2.20 3.61
N ALA A 20 17.03 1.91 4.11
CA ALA A 20 18.27 2.12 3.36
C ALA A 20 18.40 1.17 2.17
N THR A 21 17.97 -0.08 2.32
CA THR A 21 17.88 -1.03 1.21
C THR A 21 16.82 -0.61 0.20
N TYR A 22 15.66 -0.17 0.68
CA TYR A 22 14.58 0.34 -0.14
C TYR A 22 15.01 1.52 -1.01
N ASP A 23 15.68 2.50 -0.41
CA ASP A 23 16.15 3.69 -1.12
C ASP A 23 17.14 3.34 -2.25
N LYS A 24 18.09 2.42 -1.98
CA LYS A 24 19.04 1.91 -2.98
C LYS A 24 18.33 1.13 -4.12
N TRP A 25 17.28 0.41 -3.80
CA TRP A 25 16.49 -0.32 -4.78
C TRP A 25 15.69 0.62 -5.68
N VAL A 26 15.04 1.64 -5.11
CA VAL A 26 14.29 2.66 -5.86
C VAL A 26 15.21 3.49 -6.77
N SER A 27 16.41 3.82 -6.30
CA SER A 27 17.41 4.57 -7.08
C SER A 27 18.20 3.72 -8.08
N HIS A 28 17.98 2.39 -8.09
CA HIS A 28 18.75 1.42 -8.89
C HIS A 28 20.23 1.33 -8.52
N ASP A 29 20.60 1.71 -7.29
CA ASP A 29 21.95 1.45 -6.74
C ASP A 29 22.15 -0.04 -6.45
N ILE A 30 21.06 -0.80 -6.28
CA ILE A 30 21.03 -2.26 -6.32
C ILE A 30 20.07 -2.72 -7.43
N PRO A 31 20.44 -3.75 -8.21
CA PRO A 31 19.63 -4.23 -9.30
C PRO A 31 18.41 -5.02 -8.80
N PHE A 32 17.38 -5.18 -9.64
CA PHE A 32 16.20 -5.98 -9.29
C PHE A 32 16.52 -7.46 -9.04
N ASN A 33 17.53 -8.00 -9.64
CA ASN A 33 17.98 -9.37 -9.43
C ASN A 33 19.02 -9.53 -8.30
N ASP A 34 19.19 -8.50 -7.46
CA ASP A 34 20.00 -8.61 -6.23
C ASP A 34 19.43 -9.67 -5.29
N PRO A 35 20.28 -10.41 -4.57
CA PRO A 35 19.82 -11.42 -3.60
C PRO A 35 18.83 -10.90 -2.55
N VAL A 36 18.94 -9.64 -2.11
CA VAL A 36 18.02 -9.04 -1.15
C VAL A 36 16.62 -8.86 -1.74
N VAL A 37 16.52 -8.43 -3.01
CA VAL A 37 15.25 -8.29 -3.75
C VAL A 37 14.65 -9.68 -4.02
N LYS A 38 15.49 -10.67 -4.38
CA LYS A 38 15.06 -12.05 -4.56
C LYS A 38 14.49 -12.65 -3.27
N ASN A 39 15.09 -12.37 -2.11
CA ASN A 39 14.55 -12.80 -0.82
C ASN A 39 13.16 -12.22 -0.57
N ALA A 40 12.95 -10.94 -0.84
CA ALA A 40 11.63 -10.29 -0.71
C ALA A 40 10.59 -10.91 -1.67
N ALA A 41 10.95 -11.12 -2.94
CA ALA A 41 10.09 -11.78 -3.91
C ALA A 41 9.76 -13.24 -3.53
N THR A 42 10.72 -13.94 -2.91
CA THR A 42 10.52 -15.30 -2.41
C THR A 42 9.50 -15.30 -1.26
N PHE A 43 9.59 -14.35 -0.34
CA PHE A 43 8.63 -14.20 0.74
C PHE A 43 7.22 -13.88 0.22
N LEU A 44 7.11 -12.95 -0.70
CA LEU A 44 5.84 -12.64 -1.38
C LEU A 44 5.26 -13.88 -2.06
N SER A 45 6.09 -14.62 -2.78
CA SER A 45 5.68 -15.84 -3.46
C SER A 45 5.17 -16.92 -2.49
N GLN A 46 5.74 -17.02 -1.28
CA GLN A 46 5.23 -17.92 -0.24
C GLN A 46 3.81 -17.53 0.20
N ILE A 47 3.52 -16.23 0.34
CA ILE A 47 2.17 -15.76 0.66
C ILE A 47 1.20 -16.11 -0.48
N MET A 48 1.58 -15.85 -1.73
CA MET A 48 0.73 -16.06 -2.90
C MET A 48 0.40 -17.54 -3.15
N HIS A 49 1.34 -18.44 -2.92
CA HIS A 49 1.25 -19.83 -3.38
C HIS A 49 1.09 -20.86 -2.24
N THR A 50 1.06 -20.44 -0.98
CA THR A 50 0.72 -21.35 0.11
C THR A 50 -0.77 -21.63 0.10
N GLU A 51 -1.14 -22.91 0.04
CA GLU A 51 -2.54 -23.35 0.05
C GLU A 51 -3.27 -22.78 1.28
N GLY A 52 -4.44 -22.17 1.05
CA GLY A 52 -5.27 -21.61 2.10
C GLY A 52 -4.90 -20.19 2.55
N TYR A 53 -3.82 -19.59 2.02
CA TYR A 53 -3.44 -18.21 2.37
C TYR A 53 -4.23 -17.15 1.59
N VAL A 54 -4.57 -17.45 0.35
CA VAL A 54 -5.31 -16.54 -0.53
C VAL A 54 -6.68 -17.10 -0.85
N VAL A 55 -7.72 -16.31 -0.63
CA VAL A 55 -9.09 -16.68 -1.00
C VAL A 55 -9.19 -16.86 -2.51
N GLY A 56 -9.65 -18.04 -2.95
CA GLY A 56 -9.74 -18.37 -4.37
C GLY A 56 -8.40 -18.69 -5.05
N GLY A 57 -7.29 -18.72 -4.28
CA GLY A 57 -5.97 -19.08 -4.80
C GLY A 57 -5.38 -18.04 -5.76
N THR A 58 -4.37 -18.46 -6.53
CA THR A 58 -3.64 -17.58 -7.46
C THR A 58 -4.51 -17.02 -8.58
N ASP A 59 -5.53 -17.74 -9.03
CA ASP A 59 -6.48 -17.26 -10.03
C ASP A 59 -7.26 -16.02 -9.54
N ALA A 60 -7.57 -15.97 -8.23
CA ALA A 60 -8.24 -14.82 -7.63
C ALA A 60 -7.33 -13.59 -7.58
N ILE A 61 -6.01 -13.75 -7.39
CA ILE A 61 -5.06 -12.64 -7.37
C ILE A 61 -5.13 -11.83 -8.67
N VAL A 62 -5.25 -12.51 -9.80
CA VAL A 62 -5.21 -11.87 -11.13
C VAL A 62 -6.58 -11.50 -11.68
N SER A 63 -7.66 -12.00 -11.11
CA SER A 63 -9.03 -11.80 -11.63
C SER A 63 -9.93 -10.96 -10.73
N THR A 64 -9.66 -10.86 -9.43
CA THR A 64 -10.50 -10.12 -8.49
C THR A 64 -10.29 -8.61 -8.64
N TYR A 65 -11.37 -7.87 -8.81
CA TYR A 65 -11.32 -6.41 -8.75
C TYR A 65 -10.92 -5.95 -7.34
N PHE A 66 -9.99 -5.01 -7.24
CA PHE A 66 -9.43 -4.60 -5.94
C PHE A 66 -10.49 -4.12 -4.94
N GLY A 67 -11.55 -3.45 -5.41
CA GLY A 67 -12.64 -2.96 -4.57
C GLY A 67 -13.57 -4.04 -4.02
N ASN A 68 -13.42 -5.31 -4.45
CA ASN A 68 -14.13 -6.47 -3.94
C ASN A 68 -13.24 -7.45 -3.16
N ALA A 69 -11.93 -7.22 -3.18
CA ALA A 69 -10.98 -8.13 -2.54
C ALA A 69 -11.17 -8.25 -1.01
N GLN A 70 -11.74 -7.24 -0.36
CA GLN A 70 -12.07 -7.24 1.07
C GLN A 70 -13.41 -7.89 1.39
N ASP A 71 -14.30 -8.12 0.42
CA ASP A 71 -15.68 -8.63 0.67
C ASP A 71 -15.69 -9.90 1.51
N PRO A 72 -14.80 -10.90 1.30
CA PRO A 72 -14.74 -12.09 2.13
C PRO A 72 -14.49 -11.85 3.62
N MET A 73 -13.92 -10.69 4.01
CA MET A 73 -13.75 -10.33 5.43
C MET A 73 -15.10 -10.07 6.11
N PHE A 74 -16.09 -9.62 5.36
CA PHE A 74 -17.42 -9.22 5.86
C PHE A 74 -18.50 -10.27 5.59
N GLU A 75 -18.24 -11.20 4.68
CA GLU A 75 -19.12 -12.33 4.39
C GLU A 75 -18.86 -13.45 5.40
N LYS A 76 -19.93 -13.90 6.08
CA LYS A 76 -19.82 -14.93 7.11
C LYS A 76 -20.45 -16.25 6.63
N ASP A 77 -19.77 -17.35 6.94
CA ASP A 77 -20.32 -18.70 6.74
C ASP A 77 -21.48 -19.01 7.74
N ALA A 78 -22.04 -20.19 7.63
CA ALA A 78 -23.12 -20.64 8.51
C ALA A 78 -22.71 -20.74 10.00
N ASN A 79 -21.40 -20.76 10.30
CA ASN A 79 -20.87 -20.80 11.66
C ASN A 79 -20.47 -19.39 12.16
N GLY A 80 -20.63 -18.36 11.33
CA GLY A 80 -20.29 -16.98 11.65
C GLY A 80 -18.83 -16.61 11.38
N ASN A 81 -18.04 -17.47 10.73
CA ASN A 81 -16.65 -17.18 10.40
C ASN A 81 -16.55 -16.38 9.10
N PRO A 82 -15.68 -15.36 9.01
CA PRO A 82 -15.42 -14.67 7.76
C PRO A 82 -14.70 -15.58 6.77
N GLY A 83 -14.88 -15.33 5.48
CA GLY A 83 -14.15 -16.02 4.42
C GLY A 83 -12.67 -15.65 4.35
N CYS A 84 -12.30 -14.49 4.93
CA CYS A 84 -10.93 -14.02 5.06
C CYS A 84 -10.74 -13.23 6.35
N PHE A 85 -9.58 -13.33 6.99
CA PHE A 85 -9.29 -12.66 8.26
C PHE A 85 -8.44 -11.39 8.12
N MET A 86 -7.73 -11.23 7.01
CA MET A 86 -6.80 -10.12 6.80
C MET A 86 -6.82 -9.67 5.34
N HIS A 87 -6.69 -8.36 5.15
CA HIS A 87 -6.52 -7.75 3.83
C HIS A 87 -5.45 -6.66 3.93
N ARG A 88 -4.43 -6.70 3.07
CA ARG A 88 -3.45 -5.63 2.95
C ARG A 88 -3.88 -4.65 1.87
N GLN A 89 -4.02 -3.38 2.23
CA GLN A 89 -4.35 -2.33 1.29
C GLN A 89 -4.04 -0.93 1.91
N ALA A 90 -4.04 0.11 1.09
CA ALA A 90 -3.95 1.49 1.54
C ALA A 90 -5.27 1.99 2.15
N SER A 91 -5.23 3.14 2.85
CA SER A 91 -6.33 3.70 3.64
C SER A 91 -7.64 3.87 2.87
N PHE A 92 -7.56 4.18 1.58
CA PHE A 92 -8.75 4.43 0.73
C PHE A 92 -9.70 3.24 0.67
N ILE A 93 -9.21 2.00 0.88
CA ILE A 93 -10.04 0.80 0.80
C ILE A 93 -11.17 0.79 1.83
N THR A 94 -10.99 1.51 2.94
CA THR A 94 -12.04 1.62 3.96
C THR A 94 -13.34 2.25 3.45
N SER A 95 -13.28 3.02 2.34
CA SER A 95 -14.49 3.55 1.69
C SER A 95 -15.30 2.48 0.93
N PHE A 96 -14.71 1.32 0.65
CA PHE A 96 -15.37 0.17 0.03
C PHE A 96 -15.97 -0.81 1.05
N TRP A 97 -15.69 -0.61 2.34
CA TRP A 97 -16.20 -1.48 3.40
C TRP A 97 -17.69 -1.22 3.65
N PRO A 98 -18.44 -2.20 4.14
CA PRO A 98 -19.81 -1.99 4.61
C PRO A 98 -19.86 -0.86 5.65
N GLU A 99 -20.92 -0.07 5.63
CA GLU A 99 -21.07 1.11 6.50
C GLU A 99 -20.86 0.76 7.99
N ALA A 100 -21.39 -0.37 8.43
CA ALA A 100 -21.24 -0.86 9.82
C ALA A 100 -19.76 -1.12 10.18
N ALA A 101 -18.94 -1.57 9.22
CA ALA A 101 -17.51 -1.80 9.44
C ALA A 101 -16.70 -0.48 9.42
N GLN A 102 -17.20 0.54 8.72
CA GLN A 102 -16.56 1.86 8.66
C GLN A 102 -16.74 2.68 9.93
N ALA A 103 -17.70 2.34 10.78
CA ALA A 103 -18.03 3.10 11.98
C ALA A 103 -16.92 3.13 13.05
N GLY A 104 -15.90 2.27 12.95
CA GLY A 104 -14.71 2.29 13.81
C GLY A 104 -14.96 1.63 15.16
N ALA A 105 -15.06 2.40 16.24
CA ALA A 105 -15.14 1.87 17.61
C ALA A 105 -16.28 0.85 17.80
N GLY A 106 -15.93 -0.35 18.24
CA GLY A 106 -16.88 -1.47 18.43
C GLY A 106 -17.13 -2.32 17.18
N SER A 107 -16.51 -1.99 16.04
CA SER A 107 -16.51 -2.86 14.86
C SER A 107 -15.67 -4.13 15.12
N GLU A 108 -16.07 -5.24 14.48
CA GLU A 108 -15.28 -6.48 14.50
C GLU A 108 -13.98 -6.36 13.67
N THR A 109 -13.77 -5.22 13.02
CA THR A 109 -12.64 -4.96 12.11
C THR A 109 -11.72 -3.91 12.71
N THR A 110 -10.42 -4.16 12.61
CA THR A 110 -9.37 -3.22 13.03
C THR A 110 -8.33 -3.06 11.92
N VAL A 111 -7.46 -2.06 12.07
CA VAL A 111 -6.32 -1.83 11.20
C VAL A 111 -5.03 -1.90 12.01
N PHE A 112 -3.96 -2.33 11.38
CA PHE A 112 -2.62 -2.36 11.96
C PHE A 112 -1.58 -2.17 10.86
N PRO A 113 -0.40 -1.61 11.19
CA PRO A 113 0.68 -1.47 10.22
C PRO A 113 1.15 -2.83 9.73
N PHE A 114 1.70 -2.88 8.53
CA PHE A 114 2.32 -4.12 8.01
C PHE A 114 3.33 -4.63 9.04
N PRO A 115 3.29 -5.92 9.41
CA PRO A 115 4.11 -6.47 10.47
C PRO A 115 5.61 -6.33 10.22
N ALA A 116 6.38 -6.21 11.29
CA ALA A 116 7.83 -6.31 11.22
C ALA A 116 8.24 -7.73 10.79
N MET A 117 9.25 -7.82 9.94
CA MET A 117 9.87 -9.09 9.54
C MET A 117 11.20 -9.30 10.27
N ASP A 118 11.82 -8.21 10.76
CA ASP A 118 13.01 -8.18 11.57
C ASP A 118 12.82 -7.19 12.72
N ASP A 119 12.99 -7.65 13.95
CA ASP A 119 12.82 -6.84 15.17
C ASP A 119 13.84 -5.69 15.29
N GLY A 120 14.96 -5.78 14.54
CA GLY A 120 16.01 -4.75 14.52
C GLY A 120 15.70 -3.55 13.63
N LEU A 121 14.63 -3.60 12.81
CA LEU A 121 14.28 -2.55 11.88
C LEU A 121 13.19 -1.60 12.43
N PRO A 122 13.20 -0.31 12.05
CA PRO A 122 12.14 0.63 12.39
C PRO A 122 10.77 0.15 11.85
N LYS A 123 9.70 0.58 12.50
CA LYS A 123 8.34 0.35 12.00
C LYS A 123 8.09 1.23 10.78
N ALA A 124 8.39 0.70 9.62
CA ALA A 124 8.22 1.42 8.37
C ALA A 124 6.75 1.50 7.93
N ALA A 125 6.42 2.59 7.24
CA ALA A 125 5.16 2.76 6.53
C ALA A 125 5.41 3.06 5.05
N LEU A 126 4.70 2.34 4.19
CA LEU A 126 4.60 2.61 2.76
C LEU A 126 3.44 3.57 2.54
N GLY A 127 3.62 4.57 1.69
CA GLY A 127 2.56 5.49 1.31
C GLY A 127 2.60 5.84 -0.16
N ALA A 128 1.42 6.11 -0.71
CA ALA A 128 1.22 6.73 -2.00
C ALA A 128 0.30 7.94 -1.83
N GLY A 129 0.07 8.74 -2.86
CA GLY A 129 -0.76 9.92 -2.72
C GLY A 129 -1.45 10.37 -4.00
N ASP A 130 -2.58 11.04 -3.82
CA ASP A 130 -3.21 11.81 -4.89
C ASP A 130 -2.45 13.13 -5.06
N MET A 131 -2.05 13.45 -6.27
CA MET A 131 -1.32 14.67 -6.61
C MET A 131 -2.14 15.56 -7.53
N PHE A 132 -2.01 16.87 -7.33
CA PHE A 132 -2.65 17.87 -8.18
C PHE A 132 -1.65 18.47 -9.14
N GLY A 133 -1.89 18.31 -10.45
CA GLY A 133 -1.15 19.01 -11.49
C GLY A 133 -1.78 20.36 -11.83
N VAL A 134 -0.99 21.43 -11.82
CA VAL A 134 -1.43 22.76 -12.27
C VAL A 134 -1.01 22.97 -13.72
N PHE A 135 -1.98 22.96 -14.64
CA PHE A 135 -1.75 23.08 -16.07
C PHE A 135 -2.03 24.49 -16.61
N ASN A 136 -2.44 25.42 -15.75
CA ASN A 136 -2.79 26.78 -16.12
C ASN A 136 -2.52 27.75 -14.97
N ASP A 137 -1.75 28.79 -15.23
CA ASP A 137 -1.36 29.83 -14.26
C ASP A 137 -2.37 31.00 -14.21
N ARG A 138 -3.64 30.70 -13.94
CA ARG A 138 -4.68 31.71 -13.73
C ARG A 138 -4.94 31.94 -12.25
N ASP A 139 -5.37 33.15 -11.89
CA ASP A 139 -5.71 33.51 -10.51
C ASP A 139 -6.79 32.59 -9.92
N ALA A 140 -7.80 32.20 -10.71
CA ALA A 140 -8.81 31.25 -10.27
C ALA A 140 -8.22 29.86 -9.96
N THR A 141 -7.24 29.37 -10.73
CA THR A 141 -6.54 28.11 -10.48
C THR A 141 -5.73 28.20 -9.20
N LYS A 142 -4.98 29.28 -9.00
CA LYS A 142 -4.22 29.54 -7.76
C LYS A 142 -5.12 29.56 -6.54
N ALA A 143 -6.24 30.28 -6.59
CA ALA A 143 -7.19 30.36 -5.49
C ALA A 143 -7.78 28.98 -5.10
N VAL A 144 -8.05 28.09 -6.08
CA VAL A 144 -8.50 26.73 -5.81
C VAL A 144 -7.39 25.91 -5.13
N VAL A 145 -6.16 25.97 -5.64
CA VAL A 145 -5.04 25.24 -5.05
C VAL A 145 -4.74 25.74 -3.63
N GLU A 146 -4.72 27.05 -3.42
CA GLU A 146 -4.53 27.65 -2.10
C GLU A 146 -5.62 27.19 -1.11
N TYR A 147 -6.88 27.13 -1.54
CA TYR A 147 -7.95 26.59 -0.70
C TYR A 147 -7.77 25.12 -0.40
N MET A 148 -7.41 24.29 -1.38
CA MET A 148 -7.18 22.85 -1.21
C MET A 148 -5.99 22.52 -0.31
N LEU A 149 -5.03 23.43 -0.18
CA LEU A 149 -3.88 23.32 0.72
C LEU A 149 -4.13 23.98 2.09
N SER A 150 -5.31 24.56 2.33
CA SER A 150 -5.61 25.24 3.59
C SER A 150 -6.10 24.28 4.67
N ASP A 151 -5.86 24.64 5.93
CA ASP A 151 -6.38 23.92 7.10
C ASP A 151 -7.91 23.81 7.05
N ASN A 152 -8.61 24.85 6.61
CA ASN A 152 -10.06 24.84 6.47
C ASN A 152 -10.57 23.72 5.55
N PHE A 153 -9.86 23.45 4.44
CA PHE A 153 -10.21 22.34 3.56
C PHE A 153 -9.96 21.00 4.22
N PHE A 154 -8.79 20.83 4.82
CA PHE A 154 -8.40 19.57 5.46
C PHE A 154 -9.30 19.23 6.65
N GLU A 155 -9.59 20.19 7.52
CA GLU A 155 -10.50 20.02 8.66
C GLU A 155 -11.91 19.63 8.22
N ALA A 156 -12.48 20.38 7.26
CA ALA A 156 -13.81 20.09 6.73
C ALA A 156 -13.89 18.71 6.07
N ALA A 157 -12.85 18.32 5.35
CA ALA A 157 -12.80 17.03 4.67
C ALA A 157 -12.55 15.86 5.64
N ALA A 158 -11.72 16.04 6.67
CA ALA A 158 -11.43 15.02 7.69
C ALA A 158 -12.67 14.63 8.51
N GLN A 159 -13.54 15.60 8.79
CA GLN A 159 -14.76 15.40 9.57
C GLN A 159 -15.88 14.71 8.78
N ARG A 160 -15.73 14.53 7.49
CA ARG A 160 -16.74 13.82 6.68
C ARG A 160 -16.81 12.34 7.09
N PRO A 161 -18.03 11.79 7.24
CA PRO A 161 -18.21 10.39 7.64
C PRO A 161 -17.74 9.39 6.56
N ASP A 162 -17.64 9.81 5.31
CA ASP A 162 -17.15 9.00 4.19
C ASP A 162 -15.65 9.19 3.90
N ASN A 163 -14.94 10.00 4.70
CA ASN A 163 -13.52 10.21 4.51
C ASN A 163 -12.70 8.94 4.77
N SER A 164 -11.84 8.59 3.83
CA SER A 164 -10.88 7.50 3.91
C SER A 164 -9.45 7.96 3.58
N ARG A 165 -9.25 9.28 3.43
CA ARG A 165 -7.97 9.90 3.08
C ARG A 165 -7.25 10.36 4.32
N ILE A 166 -5.91 10.28 4.27
CA ILE A 166 -5.01 10.87 5.23
C ILE A 166 -4.36 12.09 4.58
N TYR A 167 -4.33 13.21 5.26
CA TYR A 167 -3.77 14.45 4.74
C TYR A 167 -2.28 14.54 5.04
N GLY A 168 -1.50 14.97 4.05
CA GLY A 168 -0.04 15.06 4.12
C GLY A 168 0.49 16.28 4.88
N HIS A 169 -0.36 17.06 5.55
CA HIS A 169 0.07 18.20 6.35
C HIS A 169 0.64 17.71 7.68
N VAL A 170 1.91 18.01 7.97
CA VAL A 170 2.64 17.46 9.12
C VAL A 170 2.09 17.88 10.49
N ASP A 171 1.46 19.04 10.57
CA ASP A 171 0.87 19.59 11.77
C ASP A 171 -0.65 19.36 11.86
N PHE A 172 -1.21 18.49 11.00
CA PHE A 172 -2.63 18.21 10.99
C PHE A 172 -3.07 17.48 12.27
N ASP A 173 -4.09 18.03 12.94
CA ASP A 173 -4.67 17.40 14.12
C ASP A 173 -5.47 16.14 13.74
N THR A 174 -4.87 14.97 13.95
CA THR A 174 -5.46 13.67 13.63
C THR A 174 -6.73 13.37 14.41
N SER A 175 -6.99 14.08 15.53
CA SER A 175 -8.23 13.93 16.28
C SER A 175 -9.48 14.41 15.51
N LEU A 176 -9.27 15.22 14.47
CA LEU A 176 -10.35 15.73 13.59
C LEU A 176 -10.90 14.67 12.65
N TYR A 177 -10.19 13.57 12.40
CA TYR A 177 -10.75 12.47 11.60
C TYR A 177 -11.98 11.86 12.28
N SER A 178 -13.08 11.75 11.55
CA SER A 178 -14.36 11.24 12.07
C SER A 178 -14.32 9.76 12.43
N LYS A 179 -13.38 8.98 11.86
CA LYS A 179 -13.26 7.54 12.06
C LYS A 179 -12.00 7.18 12.85
N ASP A 180 -12.13 6.28 13.83
CA ASP A 180 -10.99 5.76 14.62
C ASP A 180 -9.97 5.04 13.73
N ILE A 181 -10.43 4.29 12.73
CA ILE A 181 -9.57 3.61 11.77
C ILE A 181 -8.67 4.61 11.02
N THR A 182 -9.23 5.74 10.56
CA THR A 182 -8.44 6.77 9.87
C THR A 182 -7.42 7.41 10.81
N ARG A 183 -7.78 7.64 12.09
CA ARG A 183 -6.82 8.13 13.12
C ARG A 183 -5.66 7.16 13.31
N VAL A 184 -5.93 5.87 13.50
CA VAL A 184 -4.88 4.86 13.68
C VAL A 184 -3.92 4.82 12.47
N LEU A 185 -4.45 4.91 11.25
CA LEU A 185 -3.62 4.94 10.04
C LEU A 185 -2.81 6.23 9.94
N ALA A 186 -3.40 7.38 10.28
CA ALA A 186 -2.69 8.66 10.30
C ALA A 186 -1.56 8.66 11.34
N ASP A 187 -1.82 8.17 12.55
CA ASP A 187 -0.82 8.04 13.61
C ASP A 187 0.31 7.08 13.22
N THR A 188 0.00 6.02 12.46
CA THR A 188 1.02 5.10 11.91
C THR A 188 1.96 5.82 10.96
N ILE A 189 1.42 6.63 10.05
CA ILE A 189 2.24 7.42 9.09
C ILE A 189 3.05 8.49 9.82
N THR A 190 2.43 9.21 10.76
CA THR A 190 3.10 10.24 11.56
C THR A 190 4.25 9.65 12.38
N GLY A 191 4.03 8.49 13.00
CA GLY A 191 5.07 7.77 13.73
C GLY A 191 6.23 7.34 12.83
N ALA A 192 5.94 6.80 11.65
CA ALA A 192 6.97 6.41 10.69
C ALA A 192 7.77 7.63 10.16
N LEU A 193 7.10 8.77 9.93
CA LEU A 193 7.77 10.02 9.55
C LEU A 193 8.72 10.50 10.64
N ALA A 194 8.30 10.45 11.91
CA ALA A 194 9.13 10.86 13.05
C ALA A 194 10.41 10.00 13.18
N GLU A 195 10.34 8.72 12.81
CA GLU A 195 11.46 7.78 12.81
C GLU A 195 12.24 7.74 11.49
N ASN A 196 11.93 8.62 10.52
CA ASN A 196 12.46 8.58 9.15
C ASN A 196 12.24 7.23 8.45
N ALA A 197 11.15 6.56 8.79
CA ALA A 197 10.80 5.23 8.30
C ALA A 197 9.60 5.22 7.32
N PHE A 198 9.09 6.38 6.93
CA PHE A 198 8.11 6.50 5.84
C PHE A 198 8.82 6.49 4.49
N ARG A 199 8.29 5.73 3.53
CA ARG A 199 8.73 5.78 2.13
C ARG A 199 7.53 5.84 1.21
N PHE A 200 7.72 6.57 0.10
CA PHE A 200 6.74 6.63 -0.96
C PHE A 200 6.80 5.37 -1.82
N ASP A 201 5.69 5.03 -2.46
CA ASP A 201 5.52 3.91 -3.39
C ASP A 201 6.68 3.86 -4.40
N ALA A 202 7.39 2.74 -4.46
CA ALA A 202 8.57 2.59 -5.31
C ALA A 202 8.19 2.58 -6.78
N SER A 203 7.08 1.93 -7.14
CA SER A 203 6.65 1.84 -8.53
C SER A 203 6.30 3.19 -9.11
N ASP A 204 5.81 4.13 -8.29
CA ASP A 204 5.53 5.52 -8.67
C ASP A 204 6.80 6.38 -8.78
N LEU A 205 7.88 6.01 -8.09
CA LEU A 205 9.16 6.72 -8.10
C LEU A 205 10.13 6.24 -9.19
N MET A 206 9.96 5.02 -9.67
CA MET A 206 10.78 4.43 -10.73
C MET A 206 10.41 4.99 -12.11
N PRO A 207 11.30 4.87 -13.13
CA PRO A 207 10.93 5.18 -14.51
C PRO A 207 9.62 4.46 -14.90
N PRO A 208 8.70 5.11 -15.64
CA PRO A 208 7.37 4.55 -15.95
C PRO A 208 7.42 3.18 -16.65
N GLU A 209 8.43 2.93 -17.50
CA GLU A 209 8.64 1.64 -18.15
C GLU A 209 9.03 0.53 -17.18
N VAL A 210 9.59 0.87 -16.03
CA VAL A 210 9.91 -0.05 -14.94
C VAL A 210 8.74 -0.14 -13.99
N GLY A 211 8.40 0.93 -13.27
CA GLY A 211 7.43 0.91 -12.18
C GLY A 211 6.05 0.44 -12.62
N ALA A 212 5.34 1.24 -13.43
CA ALA A 212 4.02 0.90 -13.97
C ALA A 212 4.07 -0.06 -15.17
N GLY A 213 5.25 -0.32 -15.72
CA GLY A 213 5.48 -1.22 -16.83
C GLY A 213 5.83 -2.62 -16.41
N SER A 214 7.13 -2.94 -16.41
CA SER A 214 7.64 -4.30 -16.20
C SER A 214 7.39 -4.80 -14.78
N PHE A 215 7.58 -3.96 -13.76
CA PHE A 215 7.41 -4.37 -12.37
C PHE A 215 5.95 -4.80 -12.11
N TRP A 216 4.95 -4.00 -12.49
CA TRP A 216 3.55 -4.39 -12.38
C TRP A 216 3.24 -5.70 -13.12
N LYS A 217 3.77 -5.82 -14.35
CA LYS A 217 3.54 -6.99 -15.19
C LYS A 217 4.15 -8.26 -14.60
N GLU A 218 5.42 -8.18 -14.19
CA GLU A 218 6.16 -9.36 -13.76
C GLU A 218 5.71 -9.86 -12.37
N MET A 219 5.24 -8.98 -11.48
CA MET A 219 4.63 -9.41 -10.22
C MET A 219 3.29 -10.15 -10.45
N MET A 220 2.51 -9.75 -11.45
CA MET A 220 1.31 -10.50 -11.86
C MET A 220 1.68 -11.83 -12.52
N ASN A 221 2.72 -11.87 -13.36
CA ASN A 221 3.21 -13.09 -13.94
C ASN A 221 3.71 -14.07 -12.84
N LEU A 222 4.40 -13.55 -11.81
CA LEU A 222 4.84 -14.38 -10.68
C LEU A 222 3.67 -15.06 -9.97
N ALA A 223 2.54 -14.38 -9.80
CA ALA A 223 1.33 -14.98 -9.22
C ALA A 223 0.79 -16.14 -10.07
N VAL A 224 0.89 -16.06 -11.41
CA VAL A 224 0.38 -17.08 -12.33
C VAL A 224 1.37 -18.23 -12.53
N GLU A 225 2.64 -17.91 -12.76
CA GLU A 225 3.67 -18.87 -13.15
C GLU A 225 4.27 -19.63 -11.94
N GLY A 226 4.10 -19.08 -10.75
CA GLY A 226 4.55 -19.70 -9.51
C GLY A 226 5.99 -19.41 -9.11
N PRO A 227 6.45 -20.02 -8.00
CA PRO A 227 7.76 -19.71 -7.37
C PRO A 227 8.98 -19.91 -8.29
N GLY A 228 8.85 -20.80 -9.28
CA GLY A 228 9.92 -21.04 -10.25
C GLY A 228 10.19 -19.87 -11.20
N TYR A 229 9.28 -18.89 -11.25
CA TYR A 229 9.36 -17.73 -12.12
C TYR A 229 10.13 -16.55 -11.52
N ILE A 230 10.48 -16.58 -10.23
CA ILE A 230 11.08 -15.44 -9.52
C ILE A 230 12.29 -14.87 -10.26
N ASP A 231 13.28 -15.69 -10.59
CA ASP A 231 14.50 -15.23 -11.26
C ASP A 231 14.18 -14.59 -12.62
N THR A 232 13.27 -15.19 -13.38
CA THR A 232 12.83 -14.66 -14.67
C THR A 232 12.14 -13.31 -14.51
N ALA A 233 11.24 -13.17 -13.51
CA ALA A 233 10.54 -11.92 -13.25
C ALA A 233 11.53 -10.80 -12.92
N LEU A 234 12.45 -11.04 -11.97
CA LEU A 234 13.43 -10.04 -11.55
C LEU A 234 14.39 -9.65 -12.67
N ASP A 235 14.86 -10.61 -13.45
CA ASP A 235 15.70 -10.36 -14.63
C ASP A 235 14.97 -9.56 -15.72
N ASN A 236 13.68 -9.79 -15.92
CA ASN A 236 12.89 -9.03 -16.89
C ASN A 236 12.68 -7.58 -16.45
N ILE A 237 12.46 -7.35 -15.16
CA ILE A 237 12.35 -6.00 -14.62
C ILE A 237 13.70 -5.28 -14.74
N GLU A 238 14.78 -5.94 -14.33
CA GLU A 238 16.14 -5.40 -14.44
C GLU A 238 16.47 -4.94 -15.86
N LYS A 239 16.18 -5.75 -16.85
CA LYS A 239 16.41 -5.43 -18.28
C LYS A 239 15.59 -4.26 -18.82
N SER A 240 14.57 -3.83 -18.12
CA SER A 240 13.69 -2.71 -18.55
C SER A 240 14.19 -1.35 -18.07
N TRP A 241 15.18 -1.32 -17.19
CA TRP A 241 15.79 -0.06 -16.80
C TRP A 241 16.47 0.64 -17.97
N PRO A 242 16.28 1.97 -18.11
CA PRO A 242 16.83 2.74 -19.23
C PRO A 242 18.37 2.85 -19.22
#